data_c4993c5044325e2c4e4bf761dfb86889
#
_entry.id   c4993c5044325e2c4e4bf761dfb86889
#
_cell.length_a   1.000
_cell.length_b   1.000
_cell.length_c   1.000
_cell.angle_alpha   90.00
_cell.angle_beta   90.00
_cell.angle_gamma   90.00
#
_symmetry.space_group_name_H-M   'P 1'
#
loop_
_entity.id
_entity.type
_entity.pdbx_description
1 polymer ?
#
loop_
_entity_poly.entity_id
_entity_poly.type
_entity_poly.pdbx_seq_one_letter_code
_entity_poly.pdbx_strand_id
1 'polypeptide(L)'
;MFKITEKDGRKIILYGEQNRDFCLIQPTDASDEEKLSSLLQNLSALTDRTFCYRRVNIPDWNGEMSPWPAPAVFGEEGFSGGAKATLEYIENLVPYLKSEFNLSDNTKFILGGYSLAGLFSLWRGYESPIFSGIRGASPSVWFPDWDKFTDKNINADYVYLSLGDRERKTKNKTMCKVRERIEMQKEKLVKQGVPCTLEYNPG
;
A
#
# COMPACT_ATOMS: atom_id res chain seq x y z
N MET A 1 12.68 6.99 17.89
CA MET A 1 12.22 8.40 17.73
C MET A 1 11.84 8.58 16.26
N PHE A 2 10.76 9.26 15.94
CA PHE A 2 10.40 9.58 14.55
C PHE A 2 10.63 11.07 14.27
N LYS A 3 10.89 11.40 13.02
CA LYS A 3 11.10 12.76 12.52
C LYS A 3 9.96 13.09 11.56
N ILE A 4 9.51 14.33 11.56
CA ILE A 4 8.54 14.84 10.60
C ILE A 4 9.27 15.75 9.63
N THR A 5 9.00 15.61 8.35
CA THR A 5 9.49 16.50 7.29
C THR A 5 8.35 16.76 6.29
N GLU A 6 8.61 17.68 5.37
CA GLU A 6 7.71 17.98 4.27
C GLU A 6 8.47 17.92 2.95
N LYS A 7 7.85 17.33 1.95
CA LYS A 7 8.40 17.29 0.59
C LYS A 7 7.25 17.53 -0.40
N ASP A 8 7.42 18.56 -1.23
CA ASP A 8 6.45 18.96 -2.25
C ASP A 8 5.01 19.12 -1.71
N GLY A 9 4.88 19.81 -0.54
CA GLY A 9 3.61 20.07 0.13
C GLY A 9 3.00 18.88 0.89
N ARG A 10 3.67 17.73 0.95
CA ARG A 10 3.17 16.56 1.69
C ARG A 10 3.99 16.33 2.95
N LYS A 11 3.28 16.12 4.06
CA LYS A 11 3.87 15.69 5.33
C LYS A 11 4.35 14.26 5.23
N ILE A 12 5.60 14.02 5.63
CA ILE A 12 6.21 12.70 5.69
C ILE A 12 6.68 12.44 7.12
N ILE A 13 6.25 11.33 7.68
CA ILE A 13 6.74 10.85 8.98
C ILE A 13 7.79 9.77 8.72
N LEU A 14 8.94 9.93 9.34
CA LEU A 14 10.13 9.13 9.14
C LEU A 14 10.48 8.39 10.44
N TYR A 15 10.65 7.08 10.36
CA TYR A 15 11.14 6.24 11.45
C TYR A 15 12.26 5.33 10.95
N GLY A 16 13.22 5.06 11.85
CA GLY A 16 14.41 4.26 11.52
C GLY A 16 15.54 5.11 10.96
N GLU A 17 16.75 4.61 11.14
CA GLU A 17 18.00 5.28 10.81
C GLU A 17 18.58 4.78 9.48
N GLN A 18 19.81 5.19 9.17
CA GLN A 18 20.55 4.88 7.95
C GLN A 18 20.88 3.38 7.80
N ASN A 19 21.24 2.96 6.59
CA ASN A 19 21.74 1.60 6.26
C ASN A 19 20.78 0.48 6.68
N ARG A 20 19.55 0.51 6.17
CA ARG A 20 18.53 -0.50 6.46
C ARG A 20 18.31 -1.45 5.29
N ASP A 21 17.97 -2.68 5.60
CA ASP A 21 17.65 -3.72 4.60
C ASP A 21 16.40 -3.33 3.80
N PHE A 22 15.42 -2.73 4.50
CA PHE A 22 14.11 -2.42 3.94
C PHE A 22 13.67 -0.98 4.26
N CYS A 23 13.01 -0.37 3.30
CA CYS A 23 12.27 0.87 3.48
C CYS A 23 10.79 0.64 3.12
N LEU A 24 9.93 0.64 4.13
CA LEU A 24 8.48 0.55 3.96
C LEU A 24 7.89 1.94 3.77
N ILE A 25 7.24 2.18 2.63
CA ILE A 25 6.50 3.41 2.34
C ILE A 25 5.01 3.11 2.45
N GLN A 26 4.28 3.93 3.18
CA GLN A 26 2.85 3.78 3.39
C GLN A 26 2.11 5.09 3.21
N PRO A 27 1.26 5.22 2.18
CA PRO A 27 0.26 6.27 2.08
C PRO A 27 -0.79 6.13 3.20
N THR A 28 -1.16 7.24 3.84
CA THR A 28 -2.15 7.28 4.92
C THR A 28 -2.92 8.58 4.89
N ASP A 29 -4.11 8.59 5.43
CA ASP A 29 -4.80 9.84 5.76
C ASP A 29 -4.28 10.47 7.08
N ALA A 30 -4.81 11.62 7.46
CA ALA A 30 -4.38 12.33 8.67
C ALA A 30 -4.79 11.64 9.98
N SER A 31 -5.79 10.76 9.97
CA SER A 31 -6.41 10.18 11.17
C SER A 31 -5.56 9.12 11.89
N ASP A 32 -4.53 8.59 11.22
CA ASP A 32 -3.74 7.45 11.74
C ASP A 32 -2.56 7.84 12.64
N GLU A 33 -2.36 9.13 12.97
CA GLU A 33 -1.14 9.56 13.72
C GLU A 33 -1.06 8.97 15.14
N GLU A 34 -2.18 8.84 15.83
CA GLU A 34 -2.23 8.32 17.19
C GLU A 34 -1.78 6.86 17.32
N LYS A 35 -1.96 6.07 16.26
CA LYS A 35 -1.62 4.64 16.23
C LYS A 35 -0.18 4.35 15.81
N LEU A 36 0.56 5.37 15.38
CA LEU A 36 1.88 5.19 14.79
C LEU A 36 2.88 4.57 15.78
N SER A 37 2.92 5.05 17.02
CA SER A 37 3.87 4.56 18.01
C SER A 37 3.68 3.06 18.31
N SER A 38 2.43 2.61 18.48
CA SER A 38 2.13 1.19 18.70
C SER A 38 2.43 0.33 17.47
N LEU A 39 2.14 0.83 16.27
CA LEU A 39 2.50 0.15 15.03
C LEU A 39 4.02 -0.09 14.94
N LEU A 40 4.82 0.93 15.21
CA LEU A 40 6.28 0.83 15.10
C LEU A 40 6.88 -0.07 16.17
N GLN A 41 6.35 -0.05 17.40
CA GLN A 41 6.74 -0.99 18.46
C GLN A 41 6.44 -2.44 18.03
N ASN A 42 5.24 -2.69 17.52
CA ASN A 42 4.85 -4.02 17.05
C ASN A 42 5.73 -4.49 15.88
N LEU A 43 6.00 -3.63 14.90
CA LEU A 43 6.88 -3.97 13.78
C LEU A 43 8.29 -4.31 14.27
N SER A 44 8.85 -3.54 15.20
CA SER A 44 10.19 -3.81 15.74
C SER A 44 10.25 -5.10 16.57
N ALA A 45 9.15 -5.52 17.17
CA ALA A 45 9.06 -6.78 17.92
C ALA A 45 8.91 -8.03 17.00
N LEU A 46 8.46 -7.84 15.77
CA LEU A 46 8.16 -8.93 14.82
C LEU A 46 9.33 -9.31 13.92
N THR A 47 10.42 -8.55 13.90
CA THR A 47 11.54 -8.81 12.99
C THR A 47 12.88 -8.40 13.57
N ASP A 48 13.90 -9.23 13.37
CA ASP A 48 15.30 -8.91 13.62
C ASP A 48 15.96 -8.14 12.45
N ARG A 49 15.23 -7.98 11.34
CA ARG A 49 15.72 -7.21 10.19
C ARG A 49 15.67 -5.72 10.46
N THR A 50 16.64 -5.02 9.93
CA THR A 50 16.66 -3.57 10.02
C THR A 50 15.72 -2.96 8.98
N PHE A 51 14.87 -2.02 9.41
CA PHE A 51 13.94 -1.35 8.50
C PHE A 51 13.82 0.14 8.80
N CYS A 52 13.41 0.88 7.81
CA CYS A 52 12.88 2.22 8.00
C CYS A 52 11.43 2.27 7.51
N TYR A 53 10.63 3.12 8.14
CA TYR A 53 9.23 3.31 7.81
C TYR A 53 8.99 4.77 7.41
N ARG A 54 8.28 4.97 6.33
CA ARG A 54 7.96 6.28 5.76
C ARG A 54 6.47 6.37 5.52
N ARG A 55 5.82 7.20 6.30
CA ARG A 55 4.40 7.50 6.16
C ARG A 55 4.24 8.75 5.32
N VAL A 56 3.40 8.69 4.29
CA VAL A 56 3.11 9.81 3.38
C VAL A 56 1.66 10.21 3.55
N ASN A 57 1.40 11.45 3.93
CA ASN A 57 0.04 11.96 4.06
C ASN A 57 -0.61 12.18 2.69
N ILE A 58 -1.85 11.70 2.54
CA ILE A 58 -2.67 11.82 1.35
C ILE A 58 -3.90 12.66 1.69
N PRO A 59 -3.98 13.93 1.23
CA PRO A 59 -5.08 14.82 1.54
C PRO A 59 -6.42 14.42 0.92
N ASP A 60 -6.44 14.03 -0.35
CA ASP A 60 -7.61 13.57 -1.08
C ASP A 60 -7.58 12.05 -1.24
N TRP A 61 -8.11 11.35 -0.24
CA TRP A 61 -8.01 9.90 -0.17
C TRP A 61 -8.66 9.18 -1.35
N ASN A 62 -9.89 9.52 -1.68
CA ASN A 62 -10.62 8.87 -2.76
C ASN A 62 -10.07 9.26 -4.14
N GLY A 63 -9.70 10.51 -4.29
CA GLY A 63 -9.15 11.00 -5.54
C GLY A 63 -7.77 10.44 -5.83
N GLU A 64 -6.85 10.60 -4.89
CA GLU A 64 -5.43 10.33 -5.09
C GLU A 64 -5.03 8.85 -4.99
N MET A 65 -5.86 8.01 -4.34
CA MET A 65 -5.57 6.57 -4.19
C MET A 65 -6.31 5.70 -5.19
N SER A 66 -7.25 6.25 -5.97
CA SER A 66 -8.01 5.48 -6.95
C SER A 66 -7.30 5.39 -8.30
N PRO A 67 -7.17 4.18 -8.88
CA PRO A 67 -6.48 3.95 -10.15
C PRO A 67 -7.12 4.65 -11.36
N TRP A 68 -8.43 4.76 -11.37
CA TRP A 68 -9.25 5.40 -12.41
C TRP A 68 -10.54 5.92 -11.80
N PRO A 69 -11.27 6.82 -12.54
CA PRO A 69 -12.57 7.31 -12.08
C PRO A 69 -13.58 6.17 -11.91
N ALA A 70 -14.32 6.23 -10.81
CA ALA A 70 -15.39 5.28 -10.50
C ALA A 70 -16.48 5.94 -9.65
N PRO A 71 -17.76 5.48 -9.75
CA PRO A 71 -18.82 5.96 -8.89
C PRO A 71 -18.58 5.57 -7.42
N ALA A 72 -19.22 6.28 -6.51
CA ALA A 72 -19.22 5.94 -5.09
C ALA A 72 -19.72 4.50 -4.86
N VAL A 73 -18.96 3.72 -4.08
CA VAL A 73 -19.35 2.38 -3.64
C VAL A 73 -19.95 2.41 -2.23
N PHE A 74 -19.55 3.40 -1.45
CA PHE A 74 -20.11 3.75 -0.14
C PHE A 74 -20.10 5.27 0.02
N GLY A 75 -20.98 5.81 0.87
CA GLY A 75 -21.12 7.27 0.98
C GLY A 75 -21.61 7.91 -0.32
N GLU A 76 -21.33 9.20 -0.50
CA GLU A 76 -21.75 10.00 -1.66
C GLU A 76 -20.57 10.37 -2.59
N GLU A 77 -19.35 10.29 -2.09
CA GLU A 77 -18.14 10.69 -2.81
C GLU A 77 -17.61 9.56 -3.69
N GLY A 78 -17.45 9.85 -4.97
CA GLY A 78 -16.86 8.95 -5.96
C GLY A 78 -15.32 8.95 -5.91
N PHE A 79 -14.74 8.33 -6.91
CA PHE A 79 -13.29 8.19 -7.08
C PHE A 79 -12.86 8.93 -8.36
N SER A 80 -11.88 9.82 -8.25
CA SER A 80 -11.45 10.67 -9.39
C SER A 80 -10.31 10.09 -10.24
N GLY A 81 -9.62 9.04 -9.80
CA GLY A 81 -8.61 8.37 -10.62
C GLY A 81 -7.24 9.06 -10.62
N GLY A 82 -6.87 9.74 -9.54
CA GLY A 82 -5.62 10.50 -9.43
C GLY A 82 -4.39 9.68 -9.03
N ALA A 83 -4.51 8.35 -8.91
CA ALA A 83 -3.42 7.48 -8.44
C ALA A 83 -2.11 7.64 -9.23
N LYS A 84 -2.16 7.99 -10.50
CA LYS A 84 -0.96 8.17 -11.34
C LYS A 84 -0.08 9.32 -10.82
N ALA A 85 -0.66 10.46 -10.48
CA ALA A 85 0.09 11.60 -9.93
C ALA A 85 0.69 11.27 -8.56
N THR A 86 -0.04 10.51 -7.74
CA THR A 86 0.47 10.04 -6.45
C THR A 86 1.60 9.03 -6.61
N LEU A 87 1.52 8.15 -7.62
CA LEU A 87 2.59 7.22 -7.96
C LEU A 87 3.86 7.99 -8.36
N GLU A 88 3.76 8.95 -9.26
CA GLU A 88 4.89 9.78 -9.69
C GLU A 88 5.52 10.52 -8.50
N TYR A 89 4.72 11.03 -7.58
CA TYR A 89 5.22 11.64 -6.35
C TYR A 89 6.01 10.63 -5.49
N ILE A 90 5.46 9.44 -5.25
CA ILE A 90 6.11 8.41 -4.43
C ILE A 90 7.38 7.87 -5.11
N GLU A 91 7.40 7.75 -6.42
CA GLU A 91 8.59 7.37 -7.18
C GLU A 91 9.71 8.42 -7.06
N ASN A 92 9.37 9.69 -7.15
CA ASN A 92 10.31 10.80 -6.93
C ASN A 92 10.77 10.91 -5.47
N LEU A 93 9.98 10.38 -4.52
CA LEU A 93 10.37 10.32 -3.11
C LEU A 93 11.50 9.30 -2.87
N VAL A 94 11.59 8.21 -3.63
CA VAL A 94 12.61 7.17 -3.44
C VAL A 94 14.05 7.70 -3.55
N PRO A 95 14.47 8.41 -4.63
CA PRO A 95 15.81 8.97 -4.72
C PRO A 95 16.06 10.06 -3.64
N TYR A 96 15.06 10.85 -3.31
CA TYR A 96 15.15 11.81 -2.20
C TYR A 96 15.44 11.10 -0.87
N LEU A 97 14.72 10.01 -0.56
CA LEU A 97 14.95 9.25 0.66
C LEU A 97 16.34 8.59 0.67
N LYS A 98 16.81 8.09 -0.46
CA LYS A 98 18.16 7.53 -0.57
C LYS A 98 19.22 8.55 -0.25
N SER A 99 19.16 9.73 -0.84
CA SER A 99 20.13 10.81 -0.64
C SER A 99 20.06 11.40 0.76
N GLU A 100 18.87 11.84 1.19
CA GLU A 100 18.67 12.55 2.45
C GLU A 100 18.95 11.70 3.69
N PHE A 101 18.69 10.40 3.60
CA PHE A 101 18.84 9.45 4.72
C PHE A 101 19.98 8.46 4.52
N ASN A 102 20.84 8.69 3.53
CA ASN A 102 21.99 7.83 3.22
C ASN A 102 21.63 6.33 3.22
N LEU A 103 20.52 5.98 2.52
CA LEU A 103 20.11 4.60 2.37
C LEU A 103 21.01 3.91 1.34
N SER A 104 21.37 2.66 1.61
CA SER A 104 22.14 1.84 0.69
C SER A 104 21.41 1.64 -0.65
N ASP A 105 22.16 1.50 -1.74
CA ASP A 105 21.60 1.10 -3.03
C ASP A 105 20.92 -0.26 -2.99
N ASN A 106 21.32 -1.12 -2.05
CA ASN A 106 20.73 -2.43 -1.80
C ASN A 106 19.45 -2.36 -0.96
N THR A 107 19.09 -1.20 -0.41
CA THR A 107 17.84 -1.06 0.36
C THR A 107 16.64 -1.39 -0.51
N LYS A 108 15.87 -2.40 -0.12
CA LYS A 108 14.65 -2.80 -0.81
C LYS A 108 13.48 -1.92 -0.38
N PHE A 109 12.82 -1.30 -1.35
CA PHE A 109 11.63 -0.51 -1.09
C PHE A 109 10.38 -1.37 -1.18
N ILE A 110 9.51 -1.24 -0.18
CA ILE A 110 8.22 -1.93 -0.09
C ILE A 110 7.14 -0.86 -0.04
N LEU A 111 6.15 -0.95 -0.91
CA LEU A 111 4.96 -0.11 -0.83
C LEU A 111 3.83 -0.88 -0.17
N GLY A 112 3.20 -0.30 0.83
CA GLY A 112 2.10 -0.95 1.54
C GLY A 112 1.00 0.00 1.93
N GLY A 113 -0.21 -0.52 2.12
CA GLY A 113 -1.34 0.28 2.56
C GLY A 113 -2.51 -0.56 3.06
N TYR A 114 -3.45 0.12 3.68
CA TYR A 114 -4.72 -0.43 4.13
C TYR A 114 -5.85 0.05 3.22
N SER A 115 -6.84 -0.80 2.98
CA SER A 115 -8.04 -0.47 2.20
C SER A 115 -7.70 0.08 0.80
N LEU A 116 -8.07 1.32 0.46
CA LEU A 116 -7.80 1.94 -0.83
C LEU A 116 -6.29 2.14 -1.09
N ALA A 117 -5.48 2.43 -0.05
CA ALA A 117 -4.03 2.45 -0.20
C ALA A 117 -3.44 1.05 -0.41
N GLY A 118 -4.11 -0.02 0.05
CA GLY A 118 -3.77 -1.40 -0.28
C GLY A 118 -4.04 -1.71 -1.75
N LEU A 119 -5.15 -1.23 -2.30
CA LEU A 119 -5.46 -1.28 -3.74
C LEU A 119 -4.41 -0.50 -4.55
N PHE A 120 -4.11 0.73 -4.14
CA PHE A 120 -3.08 1.56 -4.77
C PHE A 120 -1.72 0.85 -4.81
N SER A 121 -1.32 0.21 -3.71
CA SER A 121 -0.06 -0.53 -3.64
C SER A 121 -0.03 -1.69 -4.63
N LEU A 122 -1.13 -2.44 -4.75
CA LEU A 122 -1.26 -3.50 -5.75
C LEU A 122 -1.25 -2.94 -7.18
N TRP A 123 -2.08 -1.92 -7.45
CA TRP A 123 -2.17 -1.27 -8.76
C TRP A 123 -0.80 -0.79 -9.25
N ARG A 124 -0.06 -0.17 -8.36
CA ARG A 124 1.28 0.31 -8.64
C ARG A 124 2.23 -0.83 -9.07
N GLY A 125 2.11 -2.02 -8.50
CA GLY A 125 2.91 -3.18 -8.91
C GLY A 125 2.73 -3.56 -10.37
N TYR A 126 1.59 -3.24 -10.97
CA TYR A 126 1.35 -3.41 -12.40
C TYR A 126 1.87 -2.25 -13.26
N GLU A 127 2.13 -1.08 -12.66
CA GLU A 127 2.50 0.14 -13.40
C GLU A 127 4.00 0.41 -13.36
N SER A 128 4.75 -0.07 -12.35
CA SER A 128 6.14 0.33 -12.15
C SER A 128 6.97 -0.74 -11.43
N PRO A 129 8.26 -0.91 -11.74
CA PRO A 129 9.14 -1.92 -11.12
C PRO A 129 9.93 -1.41 -9.91
N ILE A 130 9.75 -0.16 -9.44
CA ILE A 130 10.63 0.46 -8.42
C ILE A 130 10.61 -0.27 -7.07
N PHE A 131 9.47 -0.89 -6.70
CA PHE A 131 9.34 -1.53 -5.40
C PHE A 131 9.50 -3.05 -5.53
N SER A 132 10.35 -3.64 -4.72
CA SER A 132 10.55 -5.09 -4.68
C SER A 132 9.36 -5.82 -4.03
N GLY A 133 8.70 -5.19 -3.06
CA GLY A 133 7.58 -5.80 -2.35
C GLY A 133 6.34 -4.94 -2.31
N ILE A 134 5.18 -5.61 -2.27
CA ILE A 134 3.86 -4.99 -2.16
C ILE A 134 3.14 -5.57 -0.96
N ARG A 135 2.51 -4.71 -0.16
CA ARG A 135 1.69 -5.10 0.98
C ARG A 135 0.30 -4.48 0.86
N GLY A 136 -0.72 -5.32 0.75
CA GLY A 136 -2.13 -4.91 0.80
C GLY A 136 -2.81 -5.47 2.06
N ALA A 137 -3.08 -4.60 3.04
CA ALA A 137 -3.92 -4.95 4.18
C ALA A 137 -5.37 -4.60 3.83
N SER A 138 -6.24 -5.59 3.83
CA SER A 138 -7.65 -5.45 3.43
C SER A 138 -7.83 -4.61 2.16
N PRO A 139 -7.07 -4.91 1.07
CA PRO A 139 -7.06 -4.05 -0.11
C PRO A 139 -8.44 -4.01 -0.76
N SER A 140 -8.84 -2.84 -1.25
CA SER A 140 -10.14 -2.59 -1.89
C SER A 140 -10.25 -3.26 -3.27
N VAL A 141 -9.91 -4.55 -3.38
CA VAL A 141 -9.93 -5.34 -4.64
C VAL A 141 -11.34 -5.55 -5.21
N TRP A 142 -12.35 -5.09 -4.51
CA TRP A 142 -13.73 -4.93 -4.99
C TRP A 142 -13.91 -3.74 -5.93
N PHE A 143 -12.88 -2.91 -6.13
CA PHE A 143 -12.92 -1.71 -6.96
C PHE A 143 -13.40 -2.04 -8.38
N PRO A 144 -14.26 -1.19 -9.01
CA PRO A 144 -14.79 -1.47 -10.34
C PRO A 144 -13.70 -1.75 -11.38
N ASP A 145 -13.91 -2.76 -12.22
CA ASP A 145 -13.01 -3.22 -13.29
C ASP A 145 -11.62 -3.72 -12.86
N TRP A 146 -11.37 -3.88 -11.54
CA TRP A 146 -10.11 -4.39 -11.01
C TRP A 146 -9.71 -5.75 -11.62
N ASP A 147 -10.66 -6.65 -11.77
CA ASP A 147 -10.39 -7.99 -12.33
C ASP A 147 -9.83 -7.93 -13.75
N LYS A 148 -10.39 -7.06 -14.59
CA LYS A 148 -9.93 -6.86 -15.97
C LYS A 148 -8.54 -6.22 -16.02
N PHE A 149 -8.30 -5.25 -15.12
CA PHE A 149 -7.02 -4.58 -15.02
C PHE A 149 -5.89 -5.56 -14.67
N THR A 150 -6.14 -6.53 -13.82
CA THR A 150 -5.14 -7.49 -13.32
C THR A 150 -4.86 -8.67 -14.28
N ASP A 151 -5.34 -8.64 -15.51
CA ASP A 151 -5.03 -9.65 -16.55
C ASP A 151 -3.64 -9.44 -17.21
N LYS A 152 -2.83 -8.53 -16.70
CA LYS A 152 -1.44 -8.28 -17.09
C LYS A 152 -0.45 -8.70 -15.99
N ASN A 153 0.84 -8.78 -16.30
CA ASN A 153 1.86 -9.18 -15.34
C ASN A 153 2.16 -8.05 -14.34
N ILE A 154 2.39 -8.44 -13.10
CA ILE A 154 2.84 -7.55 -12.02
C ILE A 154 4.37 -7.52 -11.93
N ASN A 155 4.92 -6.37 -11.58
CA ASN A 155 6.34 -6.16 -11.31
C ASN A 155 6.58 -6.10 -9.80
N ALA A 156 6.73 -7.26 -9.17
CA ALA A 156 7.05 -7.36 -7.74
C ALA A 156 7.76 -8.70 -7.48
N ASP A 157 8.77 -8.69 -6.59
CA ASP A 157 9.45 -9.90 -6.14
C ASP A 157 8.56 -10.71 -5.17
N TYR A 158 7.68 -10.01 -4.44
CA TYR A 158 6.83 -10.60 -3.42
C TYR A 158 5.59 -9.73 -3.13
N VAL A 159 4.45 -10.39 -2.91
CA VAL A 159 3.19 -9.73 -2.51
C VAL A 159 2.67 -10.34 -1.21
N TYR A 160 2.37 -9.49 -0.23
CA TYR A 160 1.65 -9.86 0.98
C TYR A 160 0.26 -9.25 0.99
N LEU A 161 -0.74 -10.08 1.22
CA LEU A 161 -2.14 -9.69 1.35
C LEU A 161 -2.68 -10.15 2.71
N SER A 162 -3.53 -9.35 3.31
CA SER A 162 -4.32 -9.79 4.46
C SER A 162 -5.77 -9.30 4.35
N LEU A 163 -6.68 -9.99 5.01
CA LEU A 163 -8.10 -9.65 5.05
C LEU A 163 -8.70 -10.01 6.41
N GLY A 164 -9.52 -9.13 6.97
CA GLY A 164 -10.32 -9.45 8.13
C GLY A 164 -11.39 -10.51 7.80
N ASP A 165 -11.55 -11.54 8.64
CA ASP A 165 -12.45 -12.68 8.38
C ASP A 165 -13.94 -12.28 8.31
N ARG A 166 -14.29 -11.11 8.88
CA ARG A 166 -15.66 -10.57 8.91
C ARG A 166 -15.96 -9.55 7.81
N GLU A 167 -14.98 -9.07 7.09
CA GLU A 167 -15.19 -8.00 6.09
C GLU A 167 -16.21 -8.39 5.00
N ARG A 168 -16.25 -9.67 4.61
CA ARG A 168 -17.27 -10.20 3.68
C ARG A 168 -18.71 -10.11 4.19
N LYS A 169 -18.91 -9.87 5.50
CA LYS A 169 -20.25 -9.79 6.13
C LYS A 169 -20.93 -8.43 5.99
N THR A 170 -20.32 -7.48 5.29
CA THR A 170 -20.94 -6.18 5.00
C THR A 170 -22.21 -6.34 4.17
N LYS A 171 -23.20 -5.44 4.39
CA LYS A 171 -24.43 -5.36 3.58
C LYS A 171 -24.20 -4.74 2.20
N ASN A 172 -23.06 -4.11 1.97
CA ASN A 172 -22.71 -3.52 0.68
C ASN A 172 -22.46 -4.62 -0.35
N LYS A 173 -23.25 -4.66 -1.42
CA LYS A 173 -23.24 -5.72 -2.46
C LYS A 173 -21.92 -5.80 -3.25
N THR A 174 -21.15 -4.72 -3.29
CA THR A 174 -19.84 -4.69 -3.95
C THR A 174 -18.75 -5.14 -3.00
N MET A 175 -18.72 -4.56 -1.80
CA MET A 175 -17.67 -4.83 -0.80
C MET A 175 -17.75 -6.25 -0.22
N CYS A 176 -18.93 -6.88 -0.13
CA CYS A 176 -19.07 -8.26 0.37
C CYS A 176 -18.30 -9.30 -0.48
N LYS A 177 -17.95 -8.95 -1.72
CA LYS A 177 -17.17 -9.81 -2.63
C LYS A 177 -15.65 -9.74 -2.36
N VAL A 178 -15.20 -8.97 -1.37
CA VAL A 178 -13.76 -8.73 -1.12
C VAL A 178 -12.98 -10.03 -0.93
N ARG A 179 -13.57 -11.03 -0.26
CA ARG A 179 -12.92 -12.32 -0.02
C ARG A 179 -12.68 -13.09 -1.31
N GLU A 180 -13.71 -13.25 -2.12
CA GLU A 180 -13.61 -13.90 -3.44
C GLU A 180 -12.56 -13.20 -4.32
N ARG A 181 -12.61 -11.88 -4.36
CA ARG A 181 -11.71 -11.08 -5.17
C ARG A 181 -10.25 -11.10 -4.73
N ILE A 182 -9.97 -11.14 -3.44
CA ILE A 182 -8.60 -11.24 -2.94
C ILE A 182 -8.01 -12.63 -3.18
N GLU A 183 -8.85 -13.69 -3.10
CA GLU A 183 -8.46 -15.06 -3.45
C GLU A 183 -8.11 -15.16 -4.95
N MET A 184 -8.96 -14.61 -5.83
CA MET A 184 -8.67 -14.51 -7.27
C MET A 184 -7.39 -13.72 -7.56
N GLN A 185 -7.17 -12.60 -6.85
CA GLN A 185 -5.93 -11.82 -6.97
C GLN A 185 -4.71 -12.67 -6.62
N LYS A 186 -4.74 -13.41 -5.51
CA LYS A 186 -3.67 -14.32 -5.13
C LYS A 186 -3.42 -15.39 -6.20
N GLU A 187 -4.48 -16.02 -6.72
CA GLU A 187 -4.34 -17.03 -7.78
C GLU A 187 -3.68 -16.46 -9.03
N LYS A 188 -4.05 -15.26 -9.47
CA LYS A 188 -3.41 -14.59 -10.61
C LYS A 188 -1.91 -14.36 -10.36
N LEU A 189 -1.53 -13.89 -9.18
CA LEU A 189 -0.13 -13.67 -8.81
C LEU A 189 0.68 -14.97 -8.82
N VAL A 190 0.15 -16.02 -8.22
CA VAL A 190 0.80 -17.33 -8.19
C VAL A 190 0.97 -17.91 -9.60
N LYS A 191 -0.05 -17.78 -10.47
CA LYS A 191 0.06 -18.18 -11.89
C LYS A 191 1.13 -17.42 -12.66
N GLN A 192 1.43 -16.19 -12.27
CA GLN A 192 2.52 -15.36 -12.83
C GLN A 192 3.89 -15.70 -12.23
N GLY A 193 3.98 -16.64 -11.30
CA GLY A 193 5.22 -17.00 -10.61
C GLY A 193 5.64 -16.04 -9.50
N VAL A 194 4.77 -15.11 -9.10
CA VAL A 194 5.05 -14.16 -8.02
C VAL A 194 4.65 -14.78 -6.68
N PRO A 195 5.60 -14.94 -5.73
CA PRO A 195 5.30 -15.41 -4.38
C PRO A 195 4.28 -14.50 -3.70
N CYS A 196 3.16 -15.08 -3.25
CA CYS A 196 2.08 -14.34 -2.61
C CYS A 196 1.59 -15.03 -1.35
N THR A 197 1.69 -14.33 -0.22
CA THR A 197 1.03 -14.73 1.03
C THR A 197 -0.32 -14.04 1.15
N LEU A 198 -1.35 -14.79 1.52
CA LEU A 198 -2.65 -14.25 1.93
C LEU A 198 -2.99 -14.78 3.32
N GLU A 199 -3.19 -13.89 4.27
CA GLU A 199 -3.56 -14.19 5.64
C GLU A 199 -4.95 -13.65 5.97
N TYR A 200 -5.66 -14.38 6.83
CA TYR A 200 -6.95 -13.95 7.38
C TYR A 200 -6.78 -13.62 8.86
N ASN A 201 -7.16 -12.39 9.22
CA ASN A 201 -7.06 -11.90 10.59
C ASN A 201 -8.44 -11.95 11.26
N PRO A 202 -8.50 -12.27 12.57
CA PRO A 202 -9.72 -12.08 13.33
C PRO A 202 -10.15 -10.61 13.27
N GLY A 203 -11.40 -10.34 12.87
CA GLY A 203 -11.96 -9.00 12.69
C GLY A 203 -13.38 -8.86 13.26
#